data_95662840863475664594ccd9adac3b87
#
_entry.id   95662840863475664594ccd9adac3b87
#
_cell.length_a   1.000
_cell.length_b   1.000
_cell.length_c   1.000
_cell.angle_alpha   90.00
_cell.angle_beta   90.00
_cell.angle_gamma   90.00
#
_symmetry.space_group_name_H-M   'P 1'
#
loop_
_entity.id
_entity.type
_entity.pdbx_description
1 polymer ?
#
loop_
_entity_poly.entity_id
_entity_poly.type
_entity_poly.pdbx_seq_one_letter_code
_entity_poly.pdbx_strand_id
1 'polypeptide(L)'
;MPLFAYLFLVIASYALQSKSMILHDNALEFLDNVLKTEFRKMLVPLLDTKVSLAERVTIANRLVPARIDSSEQAIAVLVASNDPCLRSCGACAVGIFGLKSLEHELNRCLDHPDRVLREAARQAKLRLQGSKAPAA
;
A
#
# COMPACT_ATOMS: atom_id res chain seq x y z
N MET A 1 17.42 12.12 -1.61
CA MET A 1 17.66 10.70 -1.30
C MET A 1 18.68 10.16 -2.30
N PRO A 2 19.76 9.55 -1.89
CA PRO A 2 20.70 8.98 -2.84
C PRO A 2 20.01 7.83 -3.62
N LEU A 3 20.24 7.78 -4.93
CA LEU A 3 19.65 6.80 -5.85
C LEU A 3 19.80 5.34 -5.36
N PHE A 4 20.91 5.05 -4.71
CA PHE A 4 21.17 3.72 -4.12
C PHE A 4 20.17 3.34 -3.00
N ALA A 5 19.79 4.28 -2.13
CA ALA A 5 18.81 3.98 -1.07
C ALA A 5 17.43 3.63 -1.65
N TYR A 6 17.02 4.31 -2.73
CA TYR A 6 15.79 3.99 -3.44
C TYR A 6 15.85 2.60 -4.08
N LEU A 7 16.95 2.27 -4.74
CA LEU A 7 17.13 0.95 -5.35
C LEU A 7 17.06 -0.17 -4.32
N PHE A 8 17.71 0.00 -3.16
CA PHE A 8 17.66 -0.98 -2.08
C PHE A 8 16.26 -1.15 -1.49
N LEU A 9 15.48 -0.07 -1.33
CA LEU A 9 14.09 -0.15 -0.87
C LEU A 9 13.20 -0.89 -1.88
N VAL A 10 13.42 -0.68 -3.18
CA VAL A 10 12.70 -1.41 -4.24
C VAL A 10 13.04 -2.90 -4.19
N ILE A 11 14.31 -3.27 -4.08
CA ILE A 11 14.75 -4.67 -3.97
C ILE A 11 14.15 -5.32 -2.72
N ALA A 12 14.20 -4.64 -1.57
CA ALA A 12 13.60 -5.14 -0.33
C ALA A 12 12.09 -5.35 -0.48
N SER A 13 11.36 -4.45 -1.15
CA SER A 13 9.92 -4.59 -1.38
C SER A 13 9.57 -5.82 -2.22
N TYR A 14 10.36 -6.12 -3.26
CA TYR A 14 10.19 -7.34 -4.05
C TYR A 14 10.51 -8.60 -3.24
N ALA A 15 11.56 -8.56 -2.44
CA ALA A 15 11.96 -9.69 -1.60
C ALA A 15 10.91 -9.99 -0.52
N LEU A 16 10.28 -8.97 0.08
CA LEU A 16 9.18 -9.13 1.04
C LEU A 16 7.92 -9.75 0.42
N GLN A 17 7.68 -9.51 -0.86
CA GLN A 17 6.56 -10.11 -1.60
C GLN A 17 6.87 -11.50 -2.14
N SER A 18 8.10 -11.95 -2.03
CA SER A 18 8.54 -13.25 -2.51
C SER A 18 7.93 -14.39 -1.68
N LYS A 19 7.57 -15.48 -2.35
CA LYS A 19 7.18 -16.74 -1.68
C LYS A 19 8.38 -17.47 -1.07
N SER A 20 9.61 -17.04 -1.36
CA SER A 20 10.83 -17.59 -0.78
C SER A 20 11.05 -17.02 0.61
N MET A 21 11.00 -17.88 1.63
CA MET A 21 11.29 -17.49 3.02
C MET A 21 12.68 -16.88 3.17
N ILE A 22 13.67 -17.39 2.43
CA ILE A 22 15.05 -16.90 2.49
C ILE A 22 15.13 -15.45 2.00
N LEU A 23 14.48 -15.13 0.88
CA LEU A 23 14.46 -13.76 0.36
C LEU A 23 13.69 -12.81 1.29
N HIS A 24 12.60 -13.30 1.87
CA HIS A 24 11.81 -12.53 2.81
C HIS A 24 12.61 -12.23 4.11
N ASP A 25 13.23 -13.24 4.70
CA ASP A 25 14.04 -13.09 5.92
C ASP A 25 15.25 -12.17 5.67
N ASN A 26 15.93 -12.28 4.53
CA ASN A 26 17.02 -11.38 4.15
C ASN A 26 16.54 -9.93 3.99
N ALA A 27 15.35 -9.72 3.45
CA ALA A 27 14.76 -8.38 3.33
C ALA A 27 14.43 -7.77 4.71
N LEU A 28 13.93 -8.58 5.63
CA LEU A 28 13.68 -8.14 7.02
C LEU A 28 14.98 -7.78 7.73
N GLU A 29 16.02 -8.62 7.61
CA GLU A 29 17.34 -8.34 8.17
C GLU A 29 17.94 -7.05 7.58
N PHE A 30 17.81 -6.84 6.29
CA PHE A 30 18.23 -5.61 5.64
C PHE A 30 17.50 -4.39 6.23
N LEU A 31 16.17 -4.45 6.36
CA LEU A 31 15.38 -3.37 6.95
C LEU A 31 15.75 -3.13 8.41
N ASP A 32 16.00 -4.19 9.19
CA ASP A 32 16.43 -4.10 10.58
C ASP A 32 17.76 -3.36 10.73
N ASN A 33 18.66 -3.49 9.76
CA ASN A 33 19.95 -2.82 9.77
C ASN A 33 19.92 -1.37 9.25
N VAL A 34 19.01 -1.06 8.31
CA VAL A 34 18.96 0.25 7.64
C VAL A 34 18.02 1.23 8.34
N LEU A 35 16.97 0.74 8.96
CA LEU A 35 15.97 1.58 9.62
C LEU A 35 16.48 2.12 10.95
N LYS A 36 16.16 3.38 11.22
CA LYS A 36 16.35 3.96 12.57
C LYS A 36 15.56 3.17 13.59
N THR A 37 16.10 3.05 14.81
CA THR A 37 15.55 2.22 15.89
C THR A 37 14.05 2.42 16.13
N GLU A 38 13.54 3.63 16.02
CA GLU A 38 12.12 3.95 16.20
C GLU A 38 11.26 3.31 15.13
N PHE A 39 11.63 3.49 13.85
CA PHE A 39 10.91 2.88 12.73
C PHE A 39 11.06 1.36 12.67
N ARG A 40 12.25 0.86 13.01
CA ARG A 40 12.53 -0.57 13.06
C ARG A 40 11.60 -1.31 14.00
N LYS A 41 11.45 -0.83 15.25
CA LYS A 41 10.56 -1.43 16.25
C LYS A 41 9.09 -1.46 15.83
N MET A 42 8.69 -0.57 14.95
CA MET A 42 7.31 -0.48 14.45
C MET A 42 7.10 -1.30 13.19
N LEU A 43 7.99 -1.19 12.20
CA LEU A 43 7.77 -1.74 10.87
C LEU A 43 8.18 -3.21 10.75
N VAL A 44 9.32 -3.61 11.35
CA VAL A 44 9.81 -4.99 11.21
C VAL A 44 8.79 -6.02 11.72
N PRO A 45 8.16 -5.86 12.90
CA PRO A 45 7.15 -6.80 13.37
C PRO A 45 5.89 -6.85 12.50
N LEU A 46 5.54 -5.75 11.81
CA LEU A 46 4.38 -5.72 10.91
C LEU A 46 4.62 -6.49 9.62
N LEU A 47 5.88 -6.56 9.18
CA LEU A 47 6.30 -7.25 7.95
C LEU A 47 6.69 -8.70 8.20
N ASP A 48 7.08 -9.06 9.42
CA ASP A 48 7.51 -10.40 9.77
C ASP A 48 6.34 -11.40 9.78
N THR A 49 6.38 -12.35 8.88
CA THR A 49 5.34 -13.41 8.78
C THR A 49 5.35 -14.38 9.96
N LYS A 50 6.43 -14.41 10.76
CA LYS A 50 6.52 -15.22 11.98
C LYS A 50 5.73 -14.59 13.14
N VAL A 51 5.44 -13.28 13.07
CA VAL A 51 4.58 -12.59 14.03
C VAL A 51 3.13 -12.88 13.69
N SER A 52 2.34 -13.30 14.66
CA SER A 52 0.93 -13.62 14.46
C SER A 52 0.13 -12.40 13.97
N LEU A 53 -0.96 -12.66 13.23
CA LEU A 53 -1.84 -11.59 12.75
C LEU A 53 -2.40 -10.74 13.91
N ALA A 54 -2.77 -11.38 15.01
CA ALA A 54 -3.31 -10.70 16.19
C ALA A 54 -2.30 -9.72 16.82
N GLU A 55 -1.03 -10.12 16.91
CA GLU A 55 0.04 -9.26 17.39
C GLU A 55 0.33 -8.11 16.43
N ARG A 56 0.35 -8.38 15.10
CA ARG A 56 0.52 -7.33 14.09
C ARG A 56 -0.60 -6.29 14.14
N VAL A 57 -1.86 -6.74 14.28
CA VAL A 57 -3.02 -5.85 14.46
C VAL A 57 -2.87 -5.01 15.74
N THR A 58 -2.42 -5.60 16.84
CA THR A 58 -2.19 -4.88 18.10
C THR A 58 -1.12 -3.79 17.94
N ILE A 59 -0.02 -4.10 17.23
CA ILE A 59 1.04 -3.14 16.93
C ILE A 59 0.50 -2.03 16.01
N ALA A 60 -0.19 -2.39 14.93
CA ALA A 60 -0.76 -1.44 13.98
C ALA A 60 -1.75 -0.48 14.65
N ASN A 61 -2.61 -0.95 15.53
CA ASN A 61 -3.59 -0.13 16.25
C ASN A 61 -2.95 0.89 17.21
N ARG A 62 -1.70 0.65 17.64
CA ARG A 62 -0.94 1.64 18.44
C ARG A 62 -0.34 2.76 17.56
N LEU A 63 -0.11 2.47 16.28
CA LEU A 63 0.52 3.39 15.33
C LEU A 63 -0.50 4.27 14.60
N VAL A 64 -1.67 3.73 14.34
CA VAL A 64 -2.73 4.41 13.59
C VAL A 64 -3.92 4.61 14.53
N PRO A 65 -4.27 5.86 14.86
CA PRO A 65 -5.38 6.14 15.77
C PRO A 65 -6.76 5.83 15.15
N ALA A 66 -6.81 5.52 13.86
CA ALA A 66 -8.03 5.15 13.16
C ALA A 66 -8.20 3.63 13.18
N ARG A 67 -9.35 3.17 13.67
CA ARG A 67 -9.75 1.78 13.56
C ARG A 67 -10.11 1.47 12.11
N ILE A 68 -9.36 0.59 11.49
CA ILE A 68 -9.60 0.09 10.14
C ILE A 68 -10.10 -1.35 10.26
N ASP A 69 -11.36 -1.57 9.94
CA ASP A 69 -12.03 -2.86 10.11
C ASP A 69 -12.09 -3.69 8.81
N SER A 70 -11.75 -3.07 7.67
CA SER A 70 -11.77 -3.75 6.36
C SER A 70 -10.72 -3.21 5.39
N SER A 71 -10.37 -4.03 4.38
CA SER A 71 -9.50 -3.61 3.28
C SER A 71 -10.08 -2.43 2.50
N GLU A 72 -11.40 -2.37 2.34
CA GLU A 72 -12.07 -1.27 1.66
C GLU A 72 -11.92 0.04 2.43
N GLN A 73 -12.07 0.01 3.77
CA GLN A 73 -11.80 1.18 4.61
C GLN A 73 -10.34 1.63 4.53
N ALA A 74 -9.39 0.69 4.52
CA ALA A 74 -7.98 1.02 4.36
C ALA A 74 -7.72 1.74 3.02
N ILE A 75 -8.30 1.24 1.93
CA ILE A 75 -8.18 1.85 0.60
C ILE A 75 -8.88 3.21 0.55
N ALA A 76 -10.04 3.36 1.19
CA ALA A 76 -10.73 4.64 1.31
C ALA A 76 -9.87 5.71 2.01
N VAL A 77 -9.17 5.34 3.09
CA VAL A 77 -8.23 6.23 3.78
C VAL A 77 -7.06 6.62 2.87
N LEU A 78 -6.51 5.68 2.12
CA LEU A 78 -5.39 5.95 1.19
C LEU A 78 -5.81 6.90 0.06
N VAL A 79 -6.94 6.64 -0.60
CA VAL A 79 -7.40 7.46 -1.74
C VAL A 79 -7.88 8.85 -1.31
N ALA A 80 -8.22 9.03 -0.05
CA ALA A 80 -8.57 10.33 0.56
C ALA A 80 -7.36 11.06 1.17
N SER A 81 -6.16 10.46 1.16
CA SER A 81 -4.95 11.06 1.73
C SER A 81 -4.59 12.39 1.08
N ASN A 82 -4.01 13.30 1.86
CA ASN A 82 -3.44 14.55 1.34
C ASN A 82 -2.08 14.34 0.65
N ASP A 83 -1.41 13.22 0.92
CA ASP A 83 -0.16 12.86 0.25
C ASP A 83 -0.45 12.28 -1.13
N PRO A 84 0.04 12.90 -2.24
CA PRO A 84 -0.26 12.45 -3.60
C PRO A 84 0.23 11.03 -3.90
N CYS A 85 1.32 10.59 -3.28
CA CYS A 85 1.85 9.25 -3.45
C CYS A 85 0.93 8.20 -2.83
N LEU A 86 0.54 8.38 -1.57
CA LEU A 86 -0.42 7.50 -0.88
C LEU A 86 -1.77 7.49 -1.60
N ARG A 87 -2.22 8.65 -2.04
CA ARG A 87 -3.47 8.81 -2.80
C ARG A 87 -3.42 8.08 -4.15
N SER A 88 -2.28 8.11 -4.84
CA SER A 88 -2.06 7.34 -6.07
C SER A 88 -2.09 5.83 -5.82
N CYS A 89 -1.49 5.36 -4.73
CA CYS A 89 -1.57 3.96 -4.31
C CYS A 89 -3.02 3.55 -4.02
N GLY A 90 -3.77 4.38 -3.32
CA GLY A 90 -5.20 4.19 -3.06
C GLY A 90 -6.02 4.10 -4.36
N ALA A 91 -5.79 5.02 -5.29
CA ALA A 91 -6.45 5.01 -6.61
C ALA A 91 -6.18 3.72 -7.38
N CYS A 92 -4.92 3.28 -7.44
CA CYS A 92 -4.55 2.00 -8.05
C CYS A 92 -5.28 0.83 -7.38
N ALA A 93 -5.34 0.79 -6.06
CA ALA A 93 -6.00 -0.27 -5.29
C ALA A 93 -7.51 -0.31 -5.58
N VAL A 94 -8.18 0.84 -5.68
CA VAL A 94 -9.61 0.92 -6.08
C VAL A 94 -9.84 0.20 -7.40
N GLY A 95 -8.98 0.43 -8.40
CA GLY A 95 -9.08 -0.22 -9.71
C GLY A 95 -8.79 -1.72 -9.65
N ILE A 96 -7.78 -2.16 -8.89
CA ILE A 96 -7.37 -3.57 -8.77
C ILE A 96 -8.45 -4.40 -8.06
N PHE A 97 -9.01 -3.88 -6.97
CA PHE A 97 -10.03 -4.57 -6.18
C PHE A 97 -11.46 -4.34 -6.67
N GLY A 98 -11.65 -3.55 -7.72
CA GLY A 98 -12.97 -3.30 -8.32
C GLY A 98 -13.94 -2.56 -7.40
N LEU A 99 -13.45 -1.67 -6.55
CA LEU A 99 -14.24 -0.98 -5.51
C LEU A 99 -15.05 0.18 -6.10
N LYS A 100 -16.20 -0.14 -6.69
CA LYS A 100 -17.10 0.86 -7.31
C LYS A 100 -17.63 1.88 -6.32
N SER A 101 -17.76 1.53 -5.06
CA SER A 101 -18.15 2.44 -3.97
C SER A 101 -17.22 3.66 -3.83
N LEU A 102 -15.95 3.51 -4.24
CA LEU A 102 -14.93 4.57 -4.17
C LEU A 102 -14.70 5.28 -5.52
N GLU A 103 -15.53 5.05 -6.54
CA GLU A 103 -15.40 5.68 -7.85
C GLU A 103 -15.48 7.22 -7.77
N HIS A 104 -16.25 7.76 -6.83
CA HIS A 104 -16.35 9.18 -6.60
C HIS A 104 -15.00 9.80 -6.17
N GLU A 105 -14.18 9.08 -5.39
CA GLU A 105 -12.84 9.54 -5.03
C GLU A 105 -11.89 9.55 -6.24
N LEU A 106 -12.02 8.57 -7.15
CA LEU A 106 -11.25 8.59 -8.39
C LEU A 106 -11.60 9.79 -9.26
N ASN A 107 -12.87 10.17 -9.34
CA ASN A 107 -13.31 11.36 -10.09
C ASN A 107 -12.64 12.63 -9.56
N ARG A 108 -12.50 12.78 -8.25
CA ARG A 108 -11.80 13.90 -7.61
C ARG A 108 -10.29 13.92 -7.91
N CYS A 109 -9.71 12.77 -8.23
CA CYS A 109 -8.29 12.66 -8.57
C CYS A 109 -7.99 13.01 -10.04
N LEU A 110 -8.97 12.98 -10.93
CA LEU A 110 -8.77 13.22 -12.38
C LEU A 110 -8.31 14.64 -12.71
N ASP A 111 -8.69 15.62 -11.90
CA ASP A 111 -8.34 17.03 -12.06
C ASP A 111 -7.22 17.50 -11.12
N HIS A 112 -6.56 16.56 -10.43
CA HIS A 112 -5.49 16.88 -9.50
C HIS A 112 -4.23 17.37 -10.24
N PRO A 113 -3.48 18.36 -9.72
CA PRO A 113 -2.27 18.88 -10.37
C PRO A 113 -1.16 17.84 -10.53
N ASP A 114 -1.08 16.85 -9.65
CA ASP A 114 -0.11 15.75 -9.74
C ASP A 114 -0.44 14.81 -10.90
N ARG A 115 0.52 14.65 -11.83
CA ARG A 115 0.35 13.84 -13.05
C ARG A 115 0.22 12.35 -12.74
N VAL A 116 0.99 11.85 -11.75
CA VAL A 116 0.99 10.42 -11.40
C VAL A 116 -0.35 10.04 -10.82
N LEU A 117 -0.91 10.88 -9.94
CA LEU A 117 -2.23 10.67 -9.36
C LEU A 117 -3.34 10.68 -10.43
N ARG A 118 -3.31 11.65 -11.36
CA ARG A 118 -4.29 11.69 -12.47
C ARG A 118 -4.25 10.41 -13.29
N GLU A 119 -3.06 9.94 -13.64
CA GLU A 119 -2.91 8.73 -14.45
C GLU A 119 -3.35 7.48 -13.67
N ALA A 120 -3.00 7.36 -12.40
CA ALA A 120 -3.48 6.29 -11.51
C ALA A 120 -5.01 6.23 -11.47
N ALA A 121 -5.66 7.37 -11.29
CA ALA A 121 -7.13 7.47 -11.27
C ALA A 121 -7.76 7.10 -12.62
N ARG A 122 -7.17 7.53 -13.73
CA ARG A 122 -7.64 7.18 -15.09
C ARG A 122 -7.58 5.69 -15.32
N GLN A 123 -6.46 5.05 -15.01
CA GLN A 123 -6.26 3.61 -15.16
C GLN A 123 -7.22 2.82 -14.25
N ALA A 124 -7.43 3.28 -13.03
CA ALA A 124 -8.38 2.66 -12.11
C ALA A 124 -9.81 2.70 -12.66
N LYS A 125 -10.24 3.84 -13.23
CA LYS A 125 -11.57 3.96 -13.86
C LYS A 125 -11.74 3.03 -15.05
N LEU A 126 -10.74 2.91 -15.90
CA LEU A 126 -10.78 1.97 -17.03
C LEU A 126 -10.96 0.53 -16.54
N ARG A 127 -10.28 0.14 -15.47
CA ARG A 127 -10.44 -1.19 -14.87
C ARG A 127 -11.84 -1.40 -14.29
N LEU A 128 -12.42 -0.41 -13.61
CA LEU A 128 -13.79 -0.49 -13.09
C LEU A 128 -14.83 -0.64 -14.22
N GLN A 129 -14.59 0.00 -15.37
CA GLN A 129 -15.47 -0.09 -16.54
C GLN A 129 -15.30 -1.41 -17.28
N GLY A 130 -14.06 -1.91 -17.42
CA GLY A 130 -13.73 -3.19 -18.06
C GLY A 130 -14.19 -4.41 -17.26
N SER A 131 -14.36 -4.28 -15.96
CA SER A 131 -14.93 -5.31 -15.06
C SER A 131 -16.45 -5.52 -15.27
N LYS A 132 -17.02 -4.94 -16.31
CA LYS A 132 -18.42 -5.13 -16.74
C LYS A 132 -18.62 -6.32 -17.69
N ALA A 133 -17.65 -7.23 -17.82
CA ALA A 133 -17.91 -8.48 -18.51
C ALA A 133 -18.79 -9.37 -17.61
N PRO A 134 -20.00 -9.72 -18.01
CA PRO A 134 -20.84 -10.60 -17.22
C PRO A 134 -20.19 -11.99 -17.18
N ALA A 135 -20.11 -12.57 -16.01
CA ALA A 135 -20.03 -14.02 -15.92
C ALA A 135 -21.29 -14.57 -16.60
N ALA A 136 -21.10 -15.18 -17.73
CA ALA A 136 -22.13 -16.01 -18.37
C ALA A 136 -22.25 -17.33 -17.60
#